data_1aaa2f99a736a9d1ec8ed5d45462f273
#
_entry.id   1aaa2f99a736a9d1ec8ed5d45462f273
#
_cell.length_a   1.000
_cell.length_b   1.000
_cell.length_c   1.000
_cell.angle_alpha   90.00
_cell.angle_beta   90.00
_cell.angle_gamma   90.00
#
_symmetry.space_group_name_H-M   'P 1'
#
loop_
_entity.id
_entity.type
_entity.pdbx_description
1 polymer ?
#
loop_
_entity_poly.entity_id
_entity_poly.type
_entity_poly.pdbx_seq_one_letter_code
_entity_poly.pdbx_strand_id
1 'polypeptide(L)'
;MLKRSALILLLALVTSSCSMWKNPPKGWSGATGGEQLEKLFWDEITAKNWAELDKHVAPMFVANSPDATRDRAAAIEHWKQYDLQSVSLAEVQVQTAGADFIVTATLTVTGSVGGKPIPSQPIHTMSVWQQVSKSCIIVAHTDSLP
;
A
#
# COMPACT_ATOMS: atom_id res chain seq x y z
N MET A 1 52.89 -38.84 38.83
CA MET A 1 52.63 -37.38 38.69
C MET A 1 51.80 -37.15 37.42
N LEU A 2 50.48 -37.05 37.55
CA LEU A 2 49.59 -36.84 36.42
C LEU A 2 49.28 -35.35 36.30
N LYS A 3 49.70 -34.71 35.22
CA LYS A 3 49.25 -33.36 34.85
C LYS A 3 47.90 -33.48 34.15
N ARG A 4 46.86 -32.98 34.80
CA ARG A 4 45.53 -32.83 34.23
C ARG A 4 45.49 -31.55 33.42
N SER A 5 45.52 -31.64 32.13
CA SER A 5 45.26 -30.55 31.20
C SER A 5 43.74 -30.37 31.11
N ALA A 6 43.24 -29.28 31.63
CA ALA A 6 41.82 -28.85 31.44
C ALA A 6 41.63 -28.27 30.05
N LEU A 7 40.93 -29.00 29.21
CA LEU A 7 40.50 -28.54 27.89
C LEU A 7 39.26 -27.67 28.05
N ILE A 8 39.43 -26.35 27.99
CA ILE A 8 38.34 -25.41 27.97
C ILE A 8 37.75 -25.38 26.58
N LEU A 9 36.56 -25.99 26.44
CA LEU A 9 35.80 -25.98 25.21
C LEU A 9 35.06 -24.61 25.15
N LEU A 10 35.58 -23.70 24.35
CA LEU A 10 34.94 -22.41 24.08
C LEU A 10 33.77 -22.64 23.12
N LEU A 11 32.58 -22.72 23.66
CA LEU A 11 31.34 -22.78 22.88
C LEU A 11 31.05 -21.38 22.31
N ALA A 12 31.46 -21.15 21.07
CA ALA A 12 31.09 -19.95 20.34
C ALA A 12 29.60 -20.02 20.01
N LEU A 13 28.80 -19.33 20.78
CA LEU A 13 27.40 -19.03 20.44
C LEU A 13 27.38 -18.12 19.21
N VAL A 14 27.18 -18.72 18.06
CA VAL A 14 26.82 -17.96 16.84
C VAL A 14 25.41 -17.48 17.01
N THR A 15 25.23 -16.28 17.53
CA THR A 15 23.97 -15.57 17.48
C THR A 15 23.74 -15.17 16.03
N SER A 16 22.96 -15.98 15.32
CA SER A 16 22.39 -15.57 14.05
C SER A 16 21.47 -14.38 14.31
N SER A 17 22.04 -13.20 14.24
CA SER A 17 21.26 -11.97 14.15
C SER A 17 20.51 -12.02 12.84
N CYS A 18 19.20 -12.35 12.88
CA CYS A 18 18.30 -11.98 11.82
C CYS A 18 18.44 -10.47 11.66
N SER A 19 19.23 -10.06 10.67
CA SER A 19 19.29 -8.65 10.29
C SER A 19 17.92 -8.27 9.77
N MET A 20 17.09 -7.76 10.65
CA MET A 20 15.87 -7.08 10.26
C MET A 20 16.27 -6.03 9.23
N TRP A 21 15.61 -6.04 8.11
CA TRP A 21 15.87 -5.15 6.99
C TRP A 21 15.91 -3.70 7.49
N LYS A 22 17.11 -3.12 7.51
CA LYS A 22 17.33 -1.76 8.00
C LYS A 22 16.74 -0.70 7.08
N ASN A 23 16.35 -1.07 5.87
CA ASN A 23 15.70 -0.18 4.91
C ASN A 23 14.59 -0.99 4.21
N PRO A 24 13.32 -0.72 4.52
CA PRO A 24 12.24 -1.30 3.73
C PRO A 24 12.39 -0.84 2.28
N PRO A 25 12.14 -1.73 1.31
CA PRO A 25 12.19 -1.37 -0.09
C PRO A 25 11.27 -0.17 -0.34
N LYS A 26 11.80 0.86 -1.00
CA LYS A 26 11.03 2.06 -1.34
C LYS A 26 10.35 1.87 -2.69
N GLY A 27 9.07 2.25 -2.76
CA GLY A 27 8.30 2.24 -3.99
C GLY A 27 7.68 0.89 -4.35
N TRP A 28 7.12 0.84 -5.54
CA TRP A 28 6.31 -0.27 -6.03
C TRP A 28 7.08 -1.60 -6.18
N SER A 29 8.33 -1.56 -6.59
CA SER A 29 9.16 -2.75 -6.76
C SER A 29 9.45 -3.49 -5.46
N GLY A 30 9.26 -2.83 -4.34
CA GLY A 30 9.45 -3.39 -3.01
C GLY A 30 8.17 -3.65 -2.25
N ALA A 31 7.02 -3.32 -2.82
CA ALA A 31 5.73 -3.54 -2.20
C ALA A 31 5.35 -5.03 -2.30
N THR A 32 5.40 -5.71 -1.16
CA THR A 32 5.12 -7.16 -1.06
C THR A 32 3.86 -7.48 -0.28
N GLY A 33 3.16 -6.49 0.23
CA GLY A 33 1.97 -6.66 1.04
C GLY A 33 0.90 -5.60 0.77
N GLY A 34 -0.36 -5.98 1.01
CA GLY A 34 -1.51 -5.13 0.71
C GLY A 34 -1.49 -3.76 1.39
N GLU A 35 -1.07 -3.68 2.65
CA GLU A 35 -0.96 -2.40 3.35
C GLU A 35 0.04 -1.45 2.67
N GLN A 36 1.18 -1.97 2.24
CA GLN A 36 2.20 -1.18 1.57
C GLN A 36 1.72 -0.71 0.19
N LEU A 37 1.00 -1.56 -0.54
CA LEU A 37 0.39 -1.22 -1.83
C LEU A 37 -0.65 -0.11 -1.67
N GLU A 38 -1.51 -0.22 -0.66
CA GLU A 38 -2.54 0.79 -0.38
C GLU A 38 -1.90 2.14 -0.02
N LYS A 39 -0.85 2.13 0.79
CA LYS A 39 -0.11 3.34 1.11
C LYS A 39 0.51 3.98 -0.12
N LEU A 40 1.16 3.21 -0.98
CA LEU A 40 1.75 3.72 -2.23
C LEU A 40 0.70 4.32 -3.16
N PHE A 41 -0.46 3.71 -3.28
CA PHE A 41 -1.57 4.24 -4.08
C PHE A 41 -1.94 5.67 -3.67
N TRP A 42 -2.15 5.88 -2.37
CA TRP A 42 -2.50 7.20 -1.86
C TRP A 42 -1.33 8.19 -1.88
N ASP A 43 -0.10 7.71 -1.67
CA ASP A 43 1.11 8.53 -1.79
C ASP A 43 1.28 9.06 -3.23
N GLU A 44 1.03 8.23 -4.26
CA GLU A 44 1.12 8.64 -5.67
C GLU A 44 0.03 9.64 -6.05
N ILE A 45 -1.20 9.45 -5.57
CA ILE A 45 -2.30 10.41 -5.78
C ILE A 45 -1.96 11.75 -5.11
N THR A 46 -1.49 11.73 -3.88
CA THR A 46 -1.12 12.94 -3.12
C THR A 46 0.04 13.67 -3.79
N ALA A 47 1.03 12.93 -4.26
CA ALA A 47 2.18 13.49 -4.98
C ALA A 47 1.86 13.90 -6.43
N LYS A 48 0.65 13.58 -6.92
CA LYS A 48 0.25 13.81 -8.33
C LYS A 48 1.17 13.10 -9.33
N ASN A 49 1.73 11.96 -8.93
CA ASN A 49 2.65 11.18 -9.76
C ASN A 49 1.88 10.23 -10.70
N TRP A 50 1.11 10.83 -11.60
CA TRP A 50 0.19 10.11 -12.48
C TRP A 50 0.88 9.11 -13.40
N ALA A 51 2.11 9.40 -13.83
CA ALA A 51 2.87 8.52 -14.71
C ALA A 51 3.28 7.21 -14.03
N GLU A 52 3.52 7.24 -12.72
CA GLU A 52 3.79 6.04 -11.93
C GLU A 52 2.50 5.32 -11.58
N LEU A 53 1.49 6.03 -11.10
CA LEU A 53 0.19 5.47 -10.77
C LEU A 53 -0.42 4.71 -11.97
N ASP A 54 -0.33 5.28 -13.16
CA ASP A 54 -0.87 4.69 -14.40
C ASP A 54 -0.34 3.28 -14.68
N LYS A 55 0.90 2.98 -14.32
CA LYS A 55 1.51 1.65 -14.49
C LYS A 55 0.90 0.59 -13.56
N HIS A 56 0.30 1.03 -12.46
CA HIS A 56 -0.21 0.16 -11.40
C HIS A 56 -1.74 0.08 -11.36
N VAL A 57 -2.43 0.73 -12.30
CA VAL A 57 -3.88 0.61 -12.48
C VAL A 57 -4.17 -0.36 -13.62
N ALA A 58 -4.92 -1.43 -13.32
CA ALA A 58 -5.22 -2.48 -14.28
C ALA A 58 -6.01 -1.95 -15.50
N PRO A 59 -5.84 -2.53 -16.70
CA PRO A 59 -6.64 -2.16 -17.88
C PRO A 59 -8.15 -2.28 -17.64
N MET A 60 -8.57 -3.29 -16.85
CA MET A 60 -9.98 -3.54 -16.51
C MET A 60 -10.40 -2.93 -15.17
N PHE A 61 -9.65 -1.95 -14.67
CA PHE A 61 -9.91 -1.33 -13.37
C PHE A 61 -11.31 -0.73 -13.27
N VAL A 62 -11.91 -0.88 -12.09
CA VAL A 62 -13.19 -0.27 -11.74
C VAL A 62 -13.07 0.44 -10.40
N ALA A 63 -13.47 1.70 -10.35
CA ALA A 63 -13.71 2.44 -9.12
C ALA A 63 -15.20 2.61 -8.90
N ASN A 64 -15.64 2.46 -7.66
CA ASN A 64 -17.03 2.70 -7.28
C ASN A 64 -17.08 3.69 -6.12
N SER A 65 -17.72 4.82 -6.34
CA SER A 65 -17.98 5.88 -5.37
C SER A 65 -19.48 6.18 -5.31
N PRO A 66 -19.97 6.91 -4.30
CA PRO A 66 -21.40 7.18 -4.15
C PRO A 66 -22.05 7.88 -5.34
N ASP A 67 -21.30 8.66 -6.08
CA ASP A 67 -21.77 9.44 -7.23
C ASP A 67 -21.70 8.69 -8.57
N ALA A 68 -20.72 7.78 -8.73
CA ALA A 68 -20.53 7.10 -10.00
C ALA A 68 -19.67 5.83 -9.88
N THR A 69 -19.84 4.93 -10.84
CA THR A 69 -18.88 3.88 -11.16
C THR A 69 -18.02 4.36 -12.33
N ARG A 70 -16.69 4.24 -12.20
CA ARG A 70 -15.71 4.74 -13.16
C ARG A 70 -14.84 3.60 -13.67
N ASP A 71 -14.60 3.56 -14.96
CA ASP A 71 -13.52 2.76 -15.54
C ASP A 71 -12.15 3.37 -15.25
N ARG A 72 -11.10 2.72 -15.71
CA ARG A 72 -9.71 3.14 -15.52
C ARG A 72 -9.46 4.60 -15.92
N ALA A 73 -9.88 4.98 -17.12
CA ALA A 73 -9.64 6.33 -17.65
C ALA A 73 -10.39 7.39 -16.85
N ALA A 74 -11.67 7.16 -16.60
CA ALA A 74 -12.51 8.06 -15.82
C ALA A 74 -12.05 8.18 -14.36
N ALA A 75 -11.56 7.09 -13.76
CA ALA A 75 -11.03 7.11 -12.39
C ALA A 75 -9.75 7.95 -12.29
N ILE A 76 -8.81 7.78 -13.20
CA ILE A 76 -7.58 8.57 -13.22
C ILE A 76 -7.89 10.06 -13.41
N GLU A 77 -8.78 10.41 -14.34
CA GLU A 77 -9.20 11.80 -14.54
C GLU A 77 -9.92 12.37 -13.30
N HIS A 78 -10.68 11.57 -12.58
CA HIS A 78 -11.31 11.97 -11.33
C HIS A 78 -10.26 12.23 -10.23
N TRP A 79 -9.29 11.34 -10.04
CA TRP A 79 -8.22 11.53 -9.06
C TRP A 79 -7.33 12.74 -9.36
N LYS A 80 -7.18 13.13 -10.63
CA LYS A 80 -6.47 14.36 -10.99
C LYS A 80 -7.13 15.64 -10.47
N GLN A 81 -8.41 15.57 -10.08
CA GLN A 81 -9.13 16.69 -9.46
C GLN A 81 -8.83 16.80 -7.96
N TYR A 82 -8.16 15.79 -7.37
CA TYR A 82 -7.80 15.80 -5.97
C TYR A 82 -6.61 16.73 -5.71
N ASP A 83 -6.75 17.54 -4.68
CA ASP A 83 -5.66 18.35 -4.12
C ASP A 83 -5.53 17.99 -2.64
N LEU A 84 -4.87 16.85 -2.40
CA LEU A 84 -4.73 16.26 -1.07
C LEU A 84 -3.52 16.87 -0.35
N GLN A 85 -3.72 17.32 0.88
CA GLN A 85 -2.69 17.85 1.75
C GLN A 85 -2.16 16.79 2.72
N SER A 86 -3.02 15.92 3.19
CA SER A 86 -2.65 14.78 4.02
C SER A 86 -3.58 13.59 3.79
N VAL A 87 -3.00 12.40 3.91
CA VAL A 87 -3.71 11.13 3.86
C VAL A 87 -3.22 10.27 5.01
N SER A 88 -4.14 9.68 5.75
CA SER A 88 -3.86 8.77 6.84
C SER A 88 -4.72 7.52 6.70
N LEU A 89 -4.07 6.37 6.78
CA LEU A 89 -4.70 5.05 6.79
C LEU A 89 -4.67 4.49 8.21
N ALA A 90 -5.80 4.01 8.68
CA ALA A 90 -5.95 3.33 9.97
C ALA A 90 -6.75 2.03 9.78
N GLU A 91 -6.69 1.15 10.76
CA GLU A 91 -7.45 -0.11 10.79
C GLU A 91 -7.27 -0.94 9.51
N VAL A 92 -6.07 -0.93 8.95
CA VAL A 92 -5.78 -1.64 7.70
C VAL A 92 -5.90 -3.15 7.94
N GLN A 93 -6.72 -3.80 7.15
CA GLN A 93 -6.87 -5.25 7.14
C GLN A 93 -6.56 -5.77 5.73
N VAL A 94 -5.79 -6.83 5.67
CA VAL A 94 -5.40 -7.48 4.42
C VAL A 94 -5.87 -8.92 4.42
N GLN A 95 -6.66 -9.29 3.43
CA GLN A 95 -7.03 -10.66 3.15
C GLN A 95 -6.37 -11.11 1.85
N THR A 96 -5.83 -12.32 1.83
CA THR A 96 -5.24 -12.90 0.64
C THR A 96 -6.20 -13.90 0.00
N ALA A 97 -6.35 -13.83 -1.31
CA ALA A 97 -7.14 -14.74 -2.11
C ALA A 97 -6.30 -15.22 -3.30
N GLY A 98 -5.54 -16.31 -3.11
CA GLY A 98 -4.55 -16.74 -4.10
C GLY A 98 -3.41 -15.73 -4.23
N ALA A 99 -3.27 -15.16 -5.42
CA ALA A 99 -2.28 -14.11 -5.72
C ALA A 99 -2.81 -12.69 -5.51
N ASP A 100 -4.06 -12.56 -5.05
CA ASP A 100 -4.72 -11.26 -4.88
C ASP A 100 -4.71 -10.83 -3.41
N PHE A 101 -4.75 -9.52 -3.19
CA PHE A 101 -4.95 -8.91 -1.88
C PHE A 101 -6.23 -8.10 -1.88
N ILE A 102 -7.08 -8.32 -0.88
CA ILE A 102 -8.21 -7.46 -0.57
C ILE A 102 -7.79 -6.62 0.63
N VAL A 103 -7.73 -5.32 0.46
CA VAL A 103 -7.32 -4.38 1.50
C VAL A 103 -8.49 -3.51 1.88
N THR A 104 -8.85 -3.52 3.15
CA THR A 104 -9.80 -2.56 3.71
C THR A 104 -9.09 -1.65 4.69
N ALA A 105 -9.48 -0.39 4.73
CA ALA A 105 -8.90 0.59 5.62
C ALA A 105 -9.90 1.68 5.98
N THR A 106 -9.59 2.39 7.06
CA THR A 106 -10.22 3.66 7.41
C THR A 106 -9.30 4.78 6.92
N LEU A 107 -9.77 5.56 5.96
CA LEU A 107 -9.06 6.67 5.34
C LEU A 107 -9.50 7.99 5.96
N THR A 108 -8.56 8.82 6.33
CA THR A 108 -8.79 10.23 6.70
C THR A 108 -7.95 11.10 5.79
N VAL A 109 -8.59 12.05 5.10
CA VAL A 109 -7.92 12.96 4.18
C VAL A 109 -8.22 14.40 4.52
N THR A 110 -7.27 15.29 4.22
CA THR A 110 -7.49 16.73 4.18
C THR A 110 -7.13 17.24 2.79
N GLY A 111 -7.88 18.19 2.30
CA GLY A 111 -7.67 18.73 0.96
C GLY A 111 -9.00 19.08 0.28
N SER A 112 -9.00 19.06 -1.05
CA SER A 112 -10.17 19.40 -1.86
C SER A 112 -10.28 18.48 -3.09
N VAL A 113 -11.49 18.41 -3.64
CA VAL A 113 -11.78 17.78 -4.94
C VAL A 113 -12.46 18.81 -5.81
N GLY A 114 -11.90 19.10 -6.98
CA GLY A 114 -12.44 20.13 -7.87
C GLY A 114 -12.59 21.50 -7.20
N GLY A 115 -11.70 21.84 -6.27
CA GLY A 115 -11.73 23.08 -5.49
C GLY A 115 -12.70 23.09 -4.31
N LYS A 116 -13.45 22.02 -4.07
CA LYS A 116 -14.36 21.91 -2.91
C LYS A 116 -13.68 21.16 -1.77
N PRO A 117 -13.67 21.68 -0.54
CA PRO A 117 -13.08 21.00 0.61
C PRO A 117 -13.67 19.60 0.83
N ILE A 118 -12.82 18.64 1.12
CA ILE A 118 -13.23 17.30 1.53
C ILE A 118 -13.65 17.36 3.00
N PRO A 119 -14.82 16.80 3.38
CA PRO A 119 -15.19 16.66 4.78
C PRO A 119 -14.14 15.84 5.54
N SER A 120 -13.67 16.35 6.68
CA SER A 120 -12.62 15.72 7.50
C SER A 120 -13.17 14.60 8.39
N GLN A 121 -14.00 13.72 7.84
CA GLN A 121 -14.49 12.53 8.54
C GLN A 121 -13.84 11.28 7.99
N PRO A 122 -13.57 10.27 8.85
CA PRO A 122 -13.05 8.99 8.39
C PRO A 122 -14.02 8.31 7.43
N ILE A 123 -13.48 7.70 6.40
CA ILE A 123 -14.25 6.92 5.41
C ILE A 123 -13.66 5.51 5.30
N HIS A 124 -14.51 4.55 5.00
CA HIS A 124 -14.06 3.19 4.72
C HIS A 124 -13.70 3.04 3.26
N THR A 125 -12.59 2.38 3.01
CA THR A 125 -12.12 2.07 1.67
C THR A 125 -11.92 0.57 1.50
N MET A 126 -12.00 0.11 0.27
CA MET A 126 -11.62 -1.25 -0.10
C MET A 126 -10.93 -1.22 -1.45
N SER A 127 -9.79 -1.88 -1.52
CA SER A 127 -9.03 -2.06 -2.75
C SER A 127 -8.78 -3.54 -2.99
N VAL A 128 -8.77 -3.93 -4.26
CA VAL A 128 -8.35 -5.25 -4.70
C VAL A 128 -7.09 -5.11 -5.54
N TRP A 129 -6.03 -5.77 -5.09
CA TRP A 129 -4.72 -5.79 -5.72
C TRP A 129 -4.45 -7.16 -6.28
N GLN A 130 -3.96 -7.24 -7.50
CA GLN A 130 -3.58 -8.47 -8.16
C GLN A 130 -2.09 -8.51 -8.38
N GLN A 131 -1.45 -9.61 -8.01
CA GLN A 131 -0.05 -9.84 -8.33
C GLN A 131 0.08 -10.31 -9.78
N VAL A 132 0.84 -9.57 -10.56
CA VAL A 132 1.13 -9.87 -11.96
C VAL A 132 2.65 -9.94 -12.12
N SER A 133 3.19 -11.14 -12.28
CA SER A 133 4.63 -11.37 -12.35
C SER A 133 5.36 -10.86 -11.09
N LYS A 134 6.21 -9.83 -11.23
CA LYS A 134 6.96 -9.22 -10.11
C LYS A 134 6.36 -7.90 -9.62
N SER A 135 5.17 -7.55 -10.08
CA SER A 135 4.48 -6.30 -9.76
C SER A 135 3.08 -6.57 -9.25
N CYS A 136 2.48 -5.55 -8.65
CA CYS A 136 1.07 -5.57 -8.27
C CYS A 136 0.33 -4.44 -8.98
N ILE A 137 -0.90 -4.71 -9.38
CA ILE A 137 -1.79 -3.73 -10.00
C ILE A 137 -3.10 -3.69 -9.22
N ILE A 138 -3.68 -2.51 -9.10
CA ILE A 138 -5.01 -2.35 -8.52
C ILE A 138 -6.06 -2.67 -9.59
N VAL A 139 -7.00 -3.55 -9.24
CA VAL A 139 -8.07 -3.97 -10.16
C VAL A 139 -9.43 -3.40 -9.80
N ALA A 140 -9.63 -3.06 -8.53
CA ALA A 140 -10.84 -2.40 -8.06
C ALA A 140 -10.55 -1.52 -6.85
N HIS A 141 -11.32 -0.44 -6.71
CA HIS A 141 -11.29 0.44 -5.56
C HIS A 141 -12.67 0.97 -5.24
N THR A 142 -12.96 1.14 -3.96
CA THR A 142 -14.20 1.80 -3.50
C THR A 142 -13.87 2.69 -2.33
N ASP A 143 -14.43 3.88 -2.36
CA ASP A 143 -14.40 4.86 -1.30
C ASP A 143 -15.68 5.71 -1.32
N SER A 144 -15.80 6.63 -0.39
CA SER A 144 -16.88 7.60 -0.34
C SER A 144 -16.40 9.05 -0.44
N LEU A 145 -15.24 9.28 -1.05
CA LEU A 145 -14.78 10.61 -1.41
C LEU A 145 -15.68 11.21 -2.51
N PRO A 146 -15.90 12.52 -2.47
CA PRO A 146 -16.73 13.20 -3.46
C PRO A 146 -16.12 13.23 -4.85
#